data_1461d35b86483b91e89357e9dcdc72dd
#
_entry.id   1461d35b86483b91e89357e9dcdc72dd
#
_cell.length_a   1.000
_cell.length_b   1.000
_cell.length_c   1.000
_cell.angle_alpha   90.00
_cell.angle_beta   90.00
_cell.angle_gamma   90.00
#
_symmetry.space_group_name_H-M   'P 1'
#
loop_
_entity.id
_entity.type
_entity.pdbx_description
1 polymer ?
#
loop_
_entity_poly.entity_id
_entity_poly.type
_entity_poly.pdbx_seq_one_letter_code
_entity_poly.pdbx_strand_id
1 'polypeptide(L)'
;MPKNYTPAAAATGTWTEEEIRHQPRAWIRSLTNIDALRSALNNFLEPLLRKENLRIILTGAGTSAFIGDIIAPWLASHTGKNFSAVPTTDLVTNPMDYLNPAHPLLLISFGRSGNSPESVAAVELANQFVPECYHLPITCNEAGALYQNAINSDNAFALLIPAETHDRGFAMTSSITTMMASCLAVFAPETINSQTFRDVADRCQAILTSLGDFSEGVFGYAPWKRIVYLGSGGLQGAARESALKVLELTAGKLAAFYDSPTGFRHGPKSLVDDETLVVVFVSSHPYTRQYDLDLLAELRRDNQAMRVIAIAAESSDIVAAGPHIILPPSRHFIDVEQAFCFLMYAQTFALMQSLHMGNTPDTPSASGTVNRVVQGVIIHPWQA
;
A
#
# COMPACT_ATOMS: atom_id res chain seq x y z
N MET A 1 15.10 -7.05 25.64
CA MET A 1 13.78 -6.59 26.09
C MET A 1 13.05 -6.07 24.87
N PRO A 2 11.77 -6.42 24.65
CA PRO A 2 11.04 -5.85 23.53
C PRO A 2 10.96 -4.33 23.73
N LYS A 3 11.44 -3.57 22.74
CA LYS A 3 11.24 -2.12 22.74
C LYS A 3 9.73 -1.87 22.72
N ASN A 4 9.20 -1.25 23.76
CA ASN A 4 7.81 -0.83 23.81
C ASN A 4 7.66 0.39 22.88
N TYR A 5 7.12 0.20 21.70
CA TYR A 5 6.67 1.30 20.86
C TYR A 5 5.45 1.97 21.51
N THR A 6 5.69 2.99 22.31
CA THR A 6 4.60 3.80 22.86
C THR A 6 4.30 4.89 21.81
N PRO A 7 3.10 4.92 21.22
CA PRO A 7 2.73 6.00 20.32
C PRO A 7 2.77 7.32 21.11
N ALA A 8 3.39 8.34 20.53
CA ALA A 8 3.15 9.71 21.01
C ALA A 8 1.65 10.02 20.83
N ALA A 9 1.06 10.75 21.77
CA ALA A 9 -0.31 11.21 21.62
C ALA A 9 -0.44 12.00 20.30
N ALA A 10 -1.53 11.79 19.55
CA ALA A 10 -1.78 12.49 18.31
C ALA A 10 -1.89 13.99 18.56
N ALA A 11 -0.96 14.79 18.00
CA ALA A 11 -0.90 16.23 18.21
C ALA A 11 -2.08 16.96 17.54
N THR A 12 -2.62 16.42 16.44
CA THR A 12 -3.78 16.95 15.73
C THR A 12 -5.12 16.52 16.33
N GLY A 13 -5.12 15.51 17.21
CA GLY A 13 -6.32 14.93 17.79
C GLY A 13 -7.17 14.11 16.80
N THR A 14 -6.63 13.78 15.61
CA THR A 14 -7.32 13.01 14.60
C THR A 14 -6.99 11.52 14.72
N TRP A 15 -7.96 10.65 14.39
CA TRP A 15 -7.71 9.21 14.29
C TRP A 15 -6.70 8.88 13.19
N THR A 16 -6.77 9.59 12.08
CA THR A 16 -5.82 9.42 10.97
C THR A 16 -4.37 9.58 11.44
N GLU A 17 -4.05 10.57 12.29
CA GLU A 17 -2.71 10.71 12.85
C GLU A 17 -2.35 9.55 13.79
N GLU A 18 -3.26 9.19 14.71
CA GLU A 18 -3.06 8.07 15.63
C GLU A 18 -2.75 6.78 14.86
N GLU A 19 -3.50 6.53 13.79
CA GLU A 19 -3.37 5.37 12.91
C GLU A 19 -2.04 5.38 12.13
N ILE A 20 -1.59 6.53 11.66
CA ILE A 20 -0.27 6.67 11.05
C ILE A 20 0.83 6.35 12.08
N ARG A 21 0.73 6.88 13.29
CA ARG A 21 1.77 6.74 14.31
C ARG A 21 1.90 5.35 14.89
N HIS A 22 0.84 4.56 14.94
CA HIS A 22 0.90 3.23 15.55
C HIS A 22 1.38 2.13 14.59
N GLN A 23 1.54 2.40 13.30
CA GLN A 23 1.89 1.41 12.28
C GLN A 23 3.10 0.54 12.62
N PRO A 24 4.27 1.09 13.01
CA PRO A 24 5.44 0.26 13.30
C PRO A 24 5.18 -0.81 14.36
N ARG A 25 4.40 -0.49 15.39
CA ARG A 25 4.00 -1.44 16.43
C ARG A 25 3.02 -2.49 15.91
N ALA A 26 2.04 -2.05 15.11
CA ALA A 26 1.02 -2.93 14.54
C ALA A 26 1.64 -3.99 13.60
N TRP A 27 2.64 -3.60 12.80
CA TRP A 27 3.36 -4.55 11.95
C TRP A 27 4.02 -5.65 12.75
N ILE A 28 4.84 -5.30 13.75
CA ILE A 28 5.54 -6.30 14.59
C ILE A 28 4.56 -7.22 15.29
N ARG A 29 3.43 -6.69 15.78
CA ARG A 29 2.39 -7.49 16.39
C ARG A 29 1.75 -8.46 15.38
N SER A 30 1.43 -8.00 14.18
CA SER A 30 0.87 -8.84 13.12
C SER A 30 1.84 -9.96 12.71
N LEU A 31 3.11 -9.61 12.49
CA LEU A 31 4.12 -10.59 12.10
C LEU A 31 4.37 -11.62 13.21
N THR A 32 4.35 -11.22 14.49
CA THR A 32 4.44 -12.15 15.63
C THR A 32 3.27 -13.14 15.64
N ASN A 33 2.05 -12.67 15.32
CA ASN A 33 0.89 -13.57 15.21
C ASN A 33 1.05 -14.54 14.01
N ILE A 34 1.58 -14.08 12.88
CA ILE A 34 1.84 -14.92 11.70
C ILE A 34 2.92 -15.97 12.02
N ASP A 35 3.98 -15.60 12.72
CA ASP A 35 5.01 -16.55 13.15
C ASP A 35 4.42 -17.64 14.06
N ALA A 36 3.48 -17.30 14.95
CA ALA A 36 2.77 -18.27 15.79
C ALA A 36 1.83 -19.18 14.96
N LEU A 37 1.28 -18.69 13.86
CA LEU A 37 0.41 -19.44 12.95
C LEU A 37 1.17 -20.20 11.86
N ARG A 38 2.50 -20.13 11.82
CA ARG A 38 3.35 -20.62 10.73
C ARG A 38 3.04 -22.06 10.34
N SER A 39 2.89 -22.97 11.32
CA SER A 39 2.59 -24.37 11.05
C SER A 39 1.24 -24.56 10.35
N ALA A 40 0.21 -23.84 10.78
CA ALA A 40 -1.12 -23.92 10.18
C ALA A 40 -1.11 -23.30 8.75
N LEU A 41 -0.43 -22.18 8.57
CA LEU A 41 -0.24 -21.54 7.27
C LEU A 41 0.51 -22.48 6.30
N ASN A 42 1.58 -23.12 6.74
CA ASN A 42 2.33 -24.06 5.91
C ASN A 42 1.48 -25.27 5.53
N ASN A 43 0.70 -25.82 6.45
CA ASN A 43 -0.19 -26.95 6.17
C ASN A 43 -1.22 -26.60 5.08
N PHE A 44 -1.70 -25.37 5.03
CA PHE A 44 -2.62 -24.88 4.01
C PHE A 44 -1.88 -24.57 2.69
N LEU A 45 -0.77 -23.84 2.75
CA LEU A 45 -0.12 -23.27 1.57
C LEU A 45 0.81 -24.24 0.84
N GLU A 46 1.58 -25.08 1.55
CA GLU A 46 2.58 -25.95 0.89
C GLU A 46 1.99 -26.89 -0.18
N PRO A 47 0.85 -27.56 0.04
CA PRO A 47 0.23 -28.36 -1.01
C PRO A 47 -0.18 -27.54 -2.24
N LEU A 48 -0.64 -26.28 -2.02
CA LEU A 48 -1.04 -25.38 -3.08
C LEU A 48 0.16 -24.89 -3.88
N LEU A 49 1.21 -24.44 -3.19
CA LEU A 49 2.42 -23.91 -3.81
C LEU A 49 3.22 -24.95 -4.63
N ARG A 50 2.93 -26.25 -4.44
CA ARG A 50 3.49 -27.35 -5.26
C ARG A 50 2.68 -27.62 -6.54
N LYS A 51 1.48 -27.07 -6.67
CA LYS A 51 0.65 -27.29 -7.87
C LYS A 51 1.30 -26.61 -9.08
N GLU A 52 1.33 -27.36 -10.19
CA GLU A 52 1.75 -26.80 -11.47
C GLU A 52 0.77 -25.72 -11.93
N ASN A 53 1.29 -24.67 -12.52
CA ASN A 53 0.52 -23.56 -13.07
C ASN A 53 -0.41 -22.85 -12.05
N LEU A 54 -0.15 -22.97 -10.74
CA LEU A 54 -0.89 -22.22 -9.74
C LEU A 54 -0.76 -20.73 -10.03
N ARG A 55 -1.91 -20.08 -10.18
CA ARG A 55 -2.00 -18.60 -10.22
C ARG A 55 -2.27 -18.08 -8.83
N ILE A 56 -1.56 -17.04 -8.44
CA ILE A 56 -1.75 -16.36 -7.16
C ILE A 56 -2.14 -14.93 -7.47
N ILE A 57 -3.41 -14.60 -7.21
CA ILE A 57 -3.95 -13.25 -7.47
C ILE A 57 -4.08 -12.50 -6.16
N LEU A 58 -3.41 -11.35 -6.08
CA LEU A 58 -3.55 -10.37 -5.00
C LEU A 58 -4.66 -9.39 -5.40
N THR A 59 -5.74 -9.32 -4.59
CA THR A 59 -6.92 -8.54 -4.95
C THR A 59 -7.46 -7.70 -3.80
N GLY A 60 -8.13 -6.63 -4.13
CA GLY A 60 -8.79 -5.68 -3.24
C GLY A 60 -9.39 -4.53 -4.03
N ALA A 61 -10.07 -3.60 -3.38
CA ALA A 61 -10.61 -2.40 -4.00
C ALA A 61 -9.88 -1.14 -3.48
N GLY A 62 -9.61 -0.17 -4.36
CA GLY A 62 -8.91 1.07 -4.01
C GLY A 62 -7.54 0.79 -3.37
N THR A 63 -7.30 1.38 -2.19
CA THR A 63 -6.07 1.16 -1.40
C THR A 63 -5.73 -0.32 -1.20
N SER A 64 -6.74 -1.18 -1.00
CA SER A 64 -6.49 -2.63 -0.85
C SER A 64 -5.95 -3.28 -2.12
N ALA A 65 -6.31 -2.79 -3.32
CA ALA A 65 -5.75 -3.28 -4.58
C ALA A 65 -4.27 -2.90 -4.72
N PHE A 66 -3.88 -1.72 -4.23
CA PHE A 66 -2.52 -1.21 -4.38
C PHE A 66 -1.49 -1.97 -3.54
N ILE A 67 -1.92 -2.75 -2.53
CA ILE A 67 -1.06 -3.74 -1.88
C ILE A 67 -0.48 -4.69 -2.94
N GLY A 68 -1.34 -5.22 -3.81
CA GLY A 68 -0.90 -6.09 -4.91
C GLY A 68 0.09 -5.40 -5.84
N ASP A 69 -0.19 -4.16 -6.26
CA ASP A 69 0.70 -3.39 -7.13
C ASP A 69 2.11 -3.21 -6.52
N ILE A 70 2.19 -3.05 -5.19
CA ILE A 70 3.46 -2.85 -4.48
C ILE A 70 4.23 -4.17 -4.37
N ILE A 71 3.58 -5.28 -3.96
CA ILE A 71 4.30 -6.48 -3.52
C ILE A 71 4.34 -7.61 -4.55
N ALA A 72 3.39 -7.69 -5.49
CA ALA A 72 3.33 -8.79 -6.44
C ALA A 72 4.60 -8.92 -7.32
N PRO A 73 5.18 -7.84 -7.86
CA PRO A 73 6.39 -7.95 -8.67
C PRO A 73 7.57 -8.56 -7.90
N TRP A 74 7.75 -8.13 -6.65
CA TRP A 74 8.82 -8.66 -5.81
C TRP A 74 8.54 -10.11 -5.38
N LEU A 75 7.31 -10.43 -4.96
CA LEU A 75 6.95 -11.80 -4.59
C LEU A 75 7.12 -12.75 -5.75
N ALA A 76 6.72 -12.37 -6.96
CA ALA A 76 6.89 -13.19 -8.16
C ALA A 76 8.37 -13.48 -8.43
N SER A 77 9.21 -12.45 -8.39
CA SER A 77 10.67 -12.59 -8.61
C SER A 77 11.35 -13.38 -7.50
N HIS A 78 10.99 -13.11 -6.23
CA HIS A 78 11.62 -13.72 -5.06
C HIS A 78 11.26 -15.20 -4.89
N THR A 79 10.01 -15.56 -5.12
CA THR A 79 9.50 -16.92 -4.91
C THR A 79 9.52 -17.79 -6.18
N GLY A 80 9.66 -17.18 -7.34
CA GLY A 80 9.50 -17.85 -8.64
C GLY A 80 8.07 -18.33 -8.92
N LYS A 81 7.06 -17.83 -8.17
CA LYS A 81 5.65 -18.17 -8.34
C LYS A 81 4.91 -17.13 -9.16
N ASN A 82 3.79 -17.51 -9.74
CA ASN A 82 2.99 -16.65 -10.60
C ASN A 82 2.07 -15.74 -9.77
N PHE A 83 2.64 -14.67 -9.19
CA PHE A 83 1.90 -13.62 -8.51
C PHE A 83 1.45 -12.55 -9.50
N SER A 84 0.20 -12.12 -9.40
CA SER A 84 -0.35 -10.98 -10.14
C SER A 84 -1.26 -10.14 -9.24
N ALA A 85 -1.29 -8.83 -9.49
CA ALA A 85 -2.22 -7.90 -8.85
C ALA A 85 -3.39 -7.68 -9.80
N VAL A 86 -4.62 -7.93 -9.33
CA VAL A 86 -5.84 -7.67 -10.08
C VAL A 86 -6.88 -7.09 -9.11
N PRO A 87 -7.32 -5.82 -9.31
CA PRO A 87 -8.34 -5.22 -8.46
C PRO A 87 -9.64 -6.02 -8.44
N THR A 88 -10.36 -6.06 -7.32
CA THR A 88 -11.69 -6.68 -7.26
C THR A 88 -12.65 -6.03 -8.24
N THR A 89 -12.49 -4.74 -8.50
CA THR A 89 -13.29 -3.99 -9.49
C THR A 89 -13.16 -4.57 -10.89
N ASP A 90 -11.96 -5.01 -11.27
CA ASP A 90 -11.71 -5.61 -12.58
C ASP A 90 -12.16 -7.07 -12.61
N LEU A 91 -11.93 -7.82 -11.52
CA LEU A 91 -12.43 -9.21 -11.40
C LEU A 91 -13.96 -9.28 -11.55
N VAL A 92 -14.67 -8.34 -10.92
CA VAL A 92 -16.14 -8.33 -10.92
C VAL A 92 -16.70 -7.88 -12.27
N THR A 93 -16.06 -6.90 -12.91
CA THR A 93 -16.56 -6.38 -14.19
C THR A 93 -16.13 -7.20 -15.40
N ASN A 94 -14.99 -7.88 -15.33
CA ASN A 94 -14.41 -8.65 -16.44
C ASN A 94 -13.86 -10.01 -15.98
N PRO A 95 -14.64 -10.89 -15.33
CA PRO A 95 -14.12 -12.12 -14.74
C PRO A 95 -13.45 -13.04 -15.76
N MET A 96 -13.93 -13.09 -16.99
CA MET A 96 -13.39 -13.91 -18.07
C MET A 96 -11.94 -13.59 -18.45
N ASP A 97 -11.55 -12.31 -18.29
CA ASP A 97 -10.19 -11.87 -18.65
C ASP A 97 -9.14 -12.28 -17.60
N TYR A 98 -9.59 -12.52 -16.37
CA TYR A 98 -8.69 -12.74 -15.24
C TYR A 98 -8.81 -14.14 -14.63
N LEU A 99 -10.00 -14.77 -14.66
CA LEU A 99 -10.27 -16.08 -14.05
C LEU A 99 -10.21 -17.18 -15.13
N ASN A 100 -9.15 -17.98 -15.10
CA ASN A 100 -8.96 -19.08 -16.06
C ASN A 100 -9.30 -20.41 -15.39
N PRO A 101 -10.34 -21.13 -15.84
CA PRO A 101 -10.74 -22.43 -15.26
C PRO A 101 -9.73 -23.56 -15.43
N ALA A 102 -8.78 -23.41 -16.35
CA ALA A 102 -7.76 -24.43 -16.62
C ALA A 102 -6.60 -24.46 -15.61
N HIS A 103 -6.49 -23.45 -14.73
CA HIS A 103 -5.39 -23.34 -13.79
C HIS A 103 -5.89 -23.20 -12.35
N PRO A 104 -5.27 -23.89 -11.38
CA PRO A 104 -5.55 -23.68 -9.97
C PRO A 104 -5.33 -22.21 -9.58
N LEU A 105 -6.17 -21.69 -8.71
CA LEU A 105 -6.13 -20.29 -8.23
C LEU A 105 -6.01 -20.24 -6.71
N LEU A 106 -5.06 -19.45 -6.22
CA LEU A 106 -5.07 -18.93 -4.85
C LEU A 106 -5.41 -17.44 -4.91
N LEU A 107 -6.60 -17.06 -4.43
CA LEU A 107 -7.06 -15.69 -4.36
C LEU A 107 -6.76 -15.12 -2.99
N ILE A 108 -5.92 -14.09 -2.93
CA ILE A 108 -5.55 -13.38 -1.70
C ILE A 108 -6.34 -12.08 -1.67
N SER A 109 -7.33 -12.00 -0.78
CA SER A 109 -8.24 -10.87 -0.71
C SER A 109 -7.87 -9.94 0.43
N PHE A 110 -7.55 -8.68 0.14
CA PHE A 110 -7.30 -7.64 1.12
C PHE A 110 -8.56 -6.82 1.39
N GLY A 111 -8.93 -6.65 2.65
CA GLY A 111 -10.10 -5.87 2.99
C GLY A 111 -10.07 -5.31 4.42
N ARG A 112 -10.14 -3.96 4.56
CA ARG A 112 -10.27 -3.33 5.88
C ARG A 112 -11.59 -3.73 6.54
N SER A 113 -12.71 -3.49 5.88
CA SER A 113 -14.04 -3.87 6.38
C SER A 113 -14.37 -5.35 6.10
N GLY A 114 -13.81 -5.92 5.05
CA GLY A 114 -14.17 -7.25 4.57
C GLY A 114 -15.61 -7.38 4.07
N ASN A 115 -16.30 -6.25 3.84
CA ASN A 115 -17.72 -6.19 3.49
C ASN A 115 -18.00 -5.45 2.19
N SER A 116 -16.98 -4.98 1.45
CA SER A 116 -17.26 -4.32 0.18
C SER A 116 -17.92 -5.32 -0.79
N PRO A 117 -19.00 -4.90 -1.47
CA PRO A 117 -19.74 -5.80 -2.37
C PRO A 117 -18.85 -6.45 -3.44
N GLU A 118 -17.88 -5.70 -3.96
CA GLU A 118 -16.94 -6.17 -4.98
C GLU A 118 -15.99 -7.24 -4.41
N SER A 119 -15.57 -7.11 -3.14
CA SER A 119 -14.67 -8.09 -2.53
C SER A 119 -15.37 -9.42 -2.29
N VAL A 120 -16.63 -9.39 -1.88
CA VAL A 120 -17.45 -10.60 -1.71
C VAL A 120 -17.75 -11.23 -3.06
N ALA A 121 -18.20 -10.43 -4.04
CA ALA A 121 -18.49 -10.92 -5.38
C ALA A 121 -17.26 -11.50 -6.10
N ALA A 122 -16.07 -10.94 -5.90
CA ALA A 122 -14.83 -11.49 -6.47
C ALA A 122 -14.54 -12.91 -5.96
N VAL A 123 -14.78 -13.19 -4.68
CA VAL A 123 -14.65 -14.54 -4.10
C VAL A 123 -15.68 -15.49 -4.71
N GLU A 124 -16.94 -15.06 -4.83
CA GLU A 124 -18.03 -15.86 -5.41
C GLU A 124 -17.75 -16.18 -6.89
N LEU A 125 -17.34 -15.20 -7.68
CA LEU A 125 -16.97 -15.39 -9.08
C LEU A 125 -15.76 -16.31 -9.22
N ALA A 126 -14.73 -16.17 -8.39
CA ALA A 126 -13.57 -17.05 -8.42
C ALA A 126 -13.97 -18.52 -8.17
N ASN A 127 -14.85 -18.78 -7.21
CA ASN A 127 -15.40 -20.13 -6.96
C ASN A 127 -16.28 -20.63 -8.13
N GLN A 128 -17.02 -19.74 -8.80
CA GLN A 128 -17.86 -20.10 -9.94
C GLN A 128 -17.04 -20.44 -11.17
N PHE A 129 -15.96 -19.70 -11.43
CA PHE A 129 -15.16 -19.83 -12.65
C PHE A 129 -14.05 -20.88 -12.55
N VAL A 130 -13.45 -21.04 -11.37
CA VAL A 130 -12.25 -21.86 -11.20
C VAL A 130 -12.54 -23.05 -10.29
N PRO A 131 -12.57 -24.29 -10.85
CA PRO A 131 -12.87 -25.49 -10.08
C PRO A 131 -11.89 -25.75 -8.92
N GLU A 132 -10.61 -25.45 -9.12
CA GLU A 132 -9.59 -25.54 -8.08
C GLU A 132 -9.27 -24.14 -7.54
N CYS A 133 -10.19 -23.54 -6.79
CA CYS A 133 -10.05 -22.21 -6.20
C CYS A 133 -9.83 -22.31 -4.69
N TYR A 134 -8.85 -21.55 -4.20
CA TYR A 134 -8.47 -21.45 -2.80
C TYR A 134 -8.41 -19.99 -2.38
N HIS A 135 -8.67 -19.69 -1.11
CA HIS A 135 -8.78 -18.31 -0.61
C HIS A 135 -7.91 -18.07 0.61
N LEU A 136 -7.22 -16.91 0.60
CA LEU A 136 -6.49 -16.39 1.75
C LEU A 136 -6.92 -14.92 1.98
N PRO A 137 -8.07 -14.65 2.62
CA PRO A 137 -8.39 -13.29 3.01
C PRO A 137 -7.49 -12.82 4.14
N ILE A 138 -6.99 -11.59 4.00
CA ILE A 138 -6.21 -10.85 5.00
C ILE A 138 -7.02 -9.61 5.36
N THR A 139 -7.55 -9.56 6.58
CA THR A 139 -8.47 -8.51 7.01
C THR A 139 -8.27 -8.14 8.48
N CYS A 140 -8.67 -6.94 8.88
CA CYS A 140 -8.69 -6.50 10.27
C CYS A 140 -10.09 -6.59 10.91
N ASN A 141 -11.10 -7.08 10.19
CA ASN A 141 -12.47 -7.17 10.66
C ASN A 141 -12.95 -8.62 10.79
N GLU A 142 -12.94 -9.13 12.01
CA GLU A 142 -13.43 -10.48 12.31
C GLU A 142 -14.91 -10.66 11.94
N ALA A 143 -15.74 -9.61 12.07
CA ALA A 143 -17.17 -9.65 11.71
C ALA A 143 -17.42 -9.45 10.21
N GLY A 144 -16.37 -9.22 9.40
CA GLY A 144 -16.49 -9.02 7.97
C GLY A 144 -16.80 -10.31 7.20
N ALA A 145 -17.58 -10.17 6.10
CA ALA A 145 -17.99 -11.30 5.28
C ALA A 145 -16.79 -12.10 4.73
N LEU A 146 -15.70 -11.44 4.34
CA LEU A 146 -14.48 -12.14 3.88
C LEU A 146 -13.92 -13.09 4.94
N TYR A 147 -13.87 -12.66 6.20
CA TYR A 147 -13.40 -13.50 7.30
C TYR A 147 -14.40 -14.61 7.63
N GLN A 148 -15.66 -14.24 7.83
CA GLN A 148 -16.72 -15.17 8.24
C GLN A 148 -16.97 -16.26 7.20
N ASN A 149 -16.93 -15.94 5.92
CA ASN A 149 -17.08 -16.92 4.84
C ASN A 149 -15.87 -17.87 4.82
N ALA A 150 -14.66 -17.36 5.00
CA ALA A 150 -13.44 -18.16 4.93
C ALA A 150 -13.30 -19.16 6.08
N ILE A 151 -13.63 -18.78 7.33
CA ILE A 151 -13.53 -19.72 8.47
C ILE A 151 -14.56 -20.85 8.42
N ASN A 152 -15.59 -20.72 7.56
CA ASN A 152 -16.60 -21.75 7.32
C ASN A 152 -16.38 -22.50 6.00
N SER A 153 -15.21 -22.37 5.39
CA SER A 153 -14.90 -22.98 4.08
C SER A 153 -13.65 -23.86 4.15
N ASP A 154 -13.72 -25.06 3.57
CA ASP A 154 -12.60 -26.03 3.58
C ASP A 154 -11.45 -25.60 2.64
N ASN A 155 -11.73 -24.73 1.65
CA ASN A 155 -10.78 -24.24 0.67
C ASN A 155 -10.18 -22.86 1.03
N ALA A 156 -10.29 -22.44 2.28
CA ALA A 156 -9.84 -21.13 2.71
C ALA A 156 -9.04 -21.16 4.02
N PHE A 157 -8.13 -20.19 4.16
CA PHE A 157 -7.45 -19.89 5.42
C PHE A 157 -7.58 -18.40 5.69
N ALA A 158 -8.33 -18.00 6.72
CA ALA A 158 -8.53 -16.60 7.07
C ALA A 158 -7.39 -16.07 7.96
N LEU A 159 -6.77 -14.96 7.58
CA LEU A 159 -5.75 -14.29 8.37
C LEU A 159 -6.30 -12.98 8.93
N LEU A 160 -6.47 -12.93 10.26
CA LEU A 160 -6.90 -11.74 10.97
C LEU A 160 -5.66 -10.95 11.44
N ILE A 161 -5.53 -9.70 10.99
CA ILE A 161 -4.50 -8.78 11.47
C ILE A 161 -4.97 -8.03 12.73
N PRO A 162 -4.08 -7.36 13.51
CA PRO A 162 -4.46 -6.73 14.77
C PRO A 162 -5.65 -5.78 14.65
N ALA A 163 -6.59 -5.87 15.61
CA ALA A 163 -7.85 -5.12 15.58
C ALA A 163 -7.67 -3.59 15.54
N GLU A 164 -6.58 -3.08 16.15
CA GLU A 164 -6.24 -1.65 16.10
C GLU A 164 -5.95 -1.12 14.70
N THR A 165 -5.68 -2.00 13.74
CA THR A 165 -5.46 -1.64 12.33
C THR A 165 -6.75 -1.45 11.55
N HIS A 166 -7.91 -1.62 12.19
CA HIS A 166 -9.20 -1.30 11.59
C HIS A 166 -9.40 0.21 11.61
N ASP A 167 -8.66 0.92 10.77
CA ASP A 167 -8.65 2.40 10.70
C ASP A 167 -10.05 2.99 10.86
N ARG A 168 -10.21 3.87 11.85
CA ARG A 168 -11.45 4.62 12.13
C ARG A 168 -11.57 5.81 11.18
N GLY A 169 -10.43 6.40 10.86
CA GLY A 169 -10.32 7.47 9.88
C GLY A 169 -10.87 7.05 8.52
N PHE A 170 -11.14 8.03 7.68
CA PHE A 170 -11.65 7.80 6.34
C PHE A 170 -10.66 6.97 5.49
N ALA A 171 -9.43 7.43 5.43
CA ALA A 171 -8.38 6.80 4.64
C ALA A 171 -7.84 5.53 5.32
N MET A 172 -7.48 4.55 4.52
CA MET A 172 -6.71 3.40 4.99
C MET A 172 -5.27 3.82 5.19
N THR A 173 -4.74 3.68 6.41
CA THR A 173 -3.35 4.00 6.76
C THR A 173 -2.66 2.80 7.38
N SER A 174 -3.04 2.41 8.60
CA SER A 174 -2.44 1.27 9.27
C SER A 174 -2.91 -0.07 8.70
N SER A 175 -4.14 -0.16 8.21
CA SER A 175 -4.65 -1.39 7.61
C SER A 175 -3.88 -1.79 6.36
N ILE A 176 -3.63 -0.87 5.42
CA ILE A 176 -2.91 -1.20 4.18
C ILE A 176 -1.50 -1.73 4.48
N THR A 177 -0.72 -1.01 5.26
CA THR A 177 0.68 -1.39 5.50
C THR A 177 0.79 -2.65 6.34
N THR A 178 -0.17 -2.88 7.26
CA THR A 178 -0.18 -4.12 8.04
C THR A 178 -0.60 -5.32 7.19
N MET A 179 -1.61 -5.20 6.31
CA MET A 179 -1.95 -6.27 5.35
C MET A 179 -0.79 -6.56 4.39
N MET A 180 -0.09 -5.52 3.93
CA MET A 180 1.09 -5.64 3.08
C MET A 180 2.22 -6.40 3.78
N ALA A 181 2.61 -6.00 5.01
CA ALA A 181 3.62 -6.71 5.81
C ALA A 181 3.22 -8.16 6.08
N SER A 182 1.94 -8.39 6.37
CA SER A 182 1.39 -9.73 6.64
C SER A 182 1.50 -10.63 5.42
N CYS A 183 1.12 -10.16 4.24
CA CYS A 183 1.21 -10.94 3.02
C CYS A 183 2.68 -11.27 2.66
N LEU A 184 3.59 -10.31 2.80
CA LEU A 184 5.02 -10.54 2.63
C LEU A 184 5.54 -11.61 3.58
N ALA A 185 5.19 -11.54 4.86
CA ALA A 185 5.59 -12.53 5.86
C ALA A 185 5.00 -13.92 5.62
N VAL A 186 3.82 -14.02 5.02
CA VAL A 186 3.23 -15.30 4.65
C VAL A 186 4.04 -16.01 3.57
N PHE A 187 4.45 -15.30 2.53
CA PHE A 187 5.07 -15.89 1.34
C PHE A 187 6.60 -15.81 1.28
N ALA A 188 7.22 -14.99 2.09
CA ALA A 188 8.68 -14.83 2.17
C ALA A 188 9.17 -14.78 3.64
N PRO A 189 8.84 -15.80 4.47
CA PRO A 189 9.12 -15.77 5.91
C PRO A 189 10.62 -15.72 6.27
N GLU A 190 11.48 -16.19 5.38
CA GLU A 190 12.94 -16.14 5.56
C GLU A 190 13.47 -14.71 5.44
N THR A 191 12.79 -13.85 4.70
CA THR A 191 13.16 -12.44 4.49
C THR A 191 12.34 -11.51 5.40
N ILE A 192 11.03 -11.74 5.51
CA ILE A 192 10.08 -10.90 6.23
C ILE A 192 9.41 -11.70 7.34
N ASN A 193 9.78 -11.44 8.58
CA ASN A 193 9.21 -12.03 9.79
C ASN A 193 9.28 -11.03 10.96
N SER A 194 8.75 -11.39 12.13
CA SER A 194 8.69 -10.48 13.29
C SER A 194 10.06 -10.01 13.78
N GLN A 195 11.14 -10.71 13.45
CA GLN A 195 12.49 -10.35 13.84
C GLN A 195 13.16 -9.44 12.80
N THR A 196 13.18 -9.85 11.52
CA THR A 196 13.85 -9.10 10.45
C THR A 196 13.15 -7.77 10.14
N PHE A 197 11.84 -7.71 10.29
CA PHE A 197 11.04 -6.51 10.02
C PHE A 197 11.16 -5.43 11.10
N ARG A 198 11.82 -5.72 12.22
CA ARG A 198 12.09 -4.71 13.27
C ARG A 198 12.90 -3.53 12.74
N ASP A 199 13.86 -3.78 11.86
CA ASP A 199 14.66 -2.71 11.26
C ASP A 199 13.79 -1.74 10.45
N VAL A 200 12.77 -2.26 9.73
CA VAL A 200 11.80 -1.43 9.00
C VAL A 200 10.95 -0.63 9.97
N ALA A 201 10.42 -1.29 11.00
CA ALA A 201 9.61 -0.64 12.03
C ALA A 201 10.40 0.45 12.79
N ASP A 202 11.66 0.17 13.18
CA ASP A 202 12.53 1.12 13.87
C ASP A 202 12.83 2.35 12.97
N ARG A 203 13.11 2.12 11.68
CA ARG A 203 13.33 3.22 10.71
C ARG A 203 12.08 4.07 10.53
N CYS A 204 10.91 3.47 10.37
CA CYS A 204 9.65 4.20 10.26
C CYS A 204 9.29 4.93 11.56
N GLN A 205 9.58 4.34 12.73
CA GLN A 205 9.43 5.02 14.01
C GLN A 205 10.36 6.24 14.11
N ALA A 206 11.60 6.14 13.61
CA ALA A 206 12.53 7.26 13.56
C ALA A 206 12.03 8.38 12.63
N ILE A 207 11.43 8.03 11.48
CA ILE A 207 10.78 9.00 10.58
C ILE A 207 9.66 9.74 11.33
N LEU A 208 8.72 9.01 11.94
CA LEU A 208 7.60 9.60 12.67
C LEU A 208 8.05 10.49 13.84
N THR A 209 9.14 10.10 14.51
CA THR A 209 9.74 10.90 15.58
C THR A 209 10.37 12.19 15.03
N SER A 210 11.07 12.12 13.90
CA SER A 210 11.70 13.29 13.27
C SER A 210 10.68 14.31 12.73
N LEU A 211 9.50 13.84 12.35
CA LEU A 211 8.40 14.70 11.89
C LEU A 211 7.66 15.40 13.05
N GLY A 212 7.95 15.00 14.30
CA GLY A 212 7.43 15.63 15.51
C GLY A 212 5.90 15.68 15.56
N ASP A 213 5.35 16.88 15.71
CA ASP A 213 3.91 17.14 15.68
C ASP A 213 3.35 17.37 14.26
N PHE A 214 4.17 17.17 13.25
CA PHE A 214 3.87 17.38 11.83
C PHE A 214 3.62 18.85 11.43
N SER A 215 3.81 19.81 12.33
CA SER A 215 3.48 21.22 12.10
C SER A 215 4.26 21.88 10.96
N GLU A 216 5.50 21.46 10.70
CA GLU A 216 6.33 22.03 9.64
C GLU A 216 5.97 21.51 8.24
N GLY A 217 5.13 20.48 8.14
CA GLY A 217 4.78 19.81 6.89
C GLY A 217 5.95 19.02 6.27
N VAL A 218 5.68 17.82 5.80
CA VAL A 218 6.71 16.88 5.30
C VAL A 218 7.52 17.45 4.13
N PHE A 219 6.83 18.12 3.21
CA PHE A 219 7.44 18.75 2.02
C PHE A 219 7.35 20.28 2.07
N GLY A 220 7.04 20.86 3.24
CA GLY A 220 6.71 22.24 3.42
C GLY A 220 5.29 22.59 2.96
N TYR A 221 4.91 23.86 3.15
CA TYR A 221 3.65 24.39 2.68
C TYR A 221 3.90 25.35 1.52
N ALA A 222 3.13 25.19 0.46
CA ALA A 222 3.09 26.10 -0.67
C ALA A 222 1.72 25.97 -1.37
N PRO A 223 1.33 26.91 -2.23
CA PRO A 223 0.04 26.85 -2.92
C PRO A 223 0.05 25.86 -4.08
N TRP A 224 0.40 24.61 -3.78
CA TRP A 224 0.36 23.54 -4.78
C TRP A 224 -1.08 23.37 -5.30
N LYS A 225 -1.22 23.22 -6.61
CA LYS A 225 -2.47 22.77 -7.22
C LYS A 225 -2.44 21.30 -7.59
N ARG A 226 -1.22 20.76 -7.74
CA ARG A 226 -1.05 19.34 -8.04
C ARG A 226 0.22 18.76 -7.43
N ILE A 227 0.15 17.46 -7.17
CA ILE A 227 1.30 16.66 -6.78
C ILE A 227 1.44 15.46 -7.69
N VAL A 228 2.68 15.09 -8.01
CA VAL A 228 3.01 13.88 -8.75
C VAL A 228 3.96 13.04 -7.92
N TYR A 229 3.57 11.78 -7.68
CA TYR A 229 4.45 10.78 -7.10
C TYR A 229 5.01 9.88 -8.19
N LEU A 230 6.31 9.63 -8.16
CA LEU A 230 7.00 8.80 -9.14
C LEU A 230 7.76 7.68 -8.42
N GLY A 231 7.67 6.45 -8.95
CA GLY A 231 8.40 5.30 -8.43
C GLY A 231 8.46 4.16 -9.45
N SER A 232 9.52 3.38 -9.43
CA SER A 232 9.74 2.27 -10.36
C SER A 232 9.31 0.93 -9.78
N GLY A 233 8.79 0.02 -10.61
CA GLY A 233 8.37 -1.31 -10.19
C GLY A 233 7.30 -1.26 -9.10
N GLY A 234 7.49 -1.99 -7.98
CA GLY A 234 6.57 -1.95 -6.82
C GLY A 234 6.44 -0.55 -6.20
N LEU A 235 7.44 0.33 -6.34
CA LEU A 235 7.37 1.71 -5.87
C LEU A 235 6.39 2.56 -6.70
N GLN A 236 6.02 2.16 -7.93
CA GLN A 236 4.92 2.78 -8.67
C GLN A 236 3.58 2.52 -7.97
N GLY A 237 3.38 1.32 -7.41
CA GLY A 237 2.23 1.02 -6.56
C GLY A 237 2.18 1.90 -5.30
N ALA A 238 3.34 2.13 -4.66
CA ALA A 238 3.45 3.06 -3.53
C ALA A 238 3.18 4.51 -3.96
N ALA A 239 3.61 4.94 -5.13
CA ALA A 239 3.31 6.25 -5.71
C ALA A 239 1.80 6.40 -5.97
N ARG A 240 1.15 5.36 -6.50
CA ARG A 240 -0.31 5.29 -6.72
C ARG A 240 -1.08 5.44 -5.42
N GLU A 241 -0.69 4.70 -4.39
CA GLU A 241 -1.30 4.79 -3.06
C GLU A 241 -1.10 6.18 -2.44
N SER A 242 0.09 6.76 -2.58
CA SER A 242 0.40 8.11 -2.08
C SER A 242 -0.48 9.17 -2.73
N ALA A 243 -0.70 9.07 -4.04
CA ALA A 243 -1.60 9.96 -4.78
C ALA A 243 -3.05 9.81 -4.30
N LEU A 244 -3.52 8.59 -4.07
CA LEU A 244 -4.86 8.35 -3.54
C LEU A 244 -5.04 8.97 -2.15
N LYS A 245 -4.06 8.85 -1.26
CA LYS A 245 -4.14 9.46 0.09
C LYS A 245 -4.31 10.98 0.02
N VAL A 246 -3.63 11.64 -0.91
CA VAL A 246 -3.81 13.08 -1.13
C VAL A 246 -5.21 13.39 -1.63
N LEU A 247 -5.71 12.67 -2.64
CA LEU A 247 -7.08 12.88 -3.16
C LEU A 247 -8.14 12.69 -2.07
N GLU A 248 -8.02 11.62 -1.28
CA GLU A 248 -8.97 11.30 -0.21
C GLU A 248 -8.96 12.38 0.88
N LEU A 249 -7.82 12.64 1.50
CA LEU A 249 -7.71 13.50 2.67
C LEU A 249 -7.91 14.97 2.35
N THR A 250 -7.61 15.41 1.12
CA THR A 250 -7.89 16.79 0.67
C THR A 250 -9.27 16.94 0.02
N ALA A 251 -10.07 15.87 -0.07
CA ALA A 251 -11.35 15.86 -0.78
C ALA A 251 -11.21 16.38 -2.23
N GLY A 252 -10.11 16.01 -2.90
CA GLY A 252 -9.82 16.40 -4.28
C GLY A 252 -9.37 17.86 -4.47
N LYS A 253 -9.20 18.65 -3.40
CA LYS A 253 -8.74 20.05 -3.51
C LYS A 253 -7.30 20.15 -4.03
N LEU A 254 -6.46 19.14 -3.77
CA LEU A 254 -5.14 18.97 -4.36
C LEU A 254 -5.18 17.81 -5.33
N ALA A 255 -5.02 18.09 -6.64
CA ALA A 255 -4.96 17.06 -7.65
C ALA A 255 -3.69 16.21 -7.48
N ALA A 256 -3.82 14.90 -7.51
CA ALA A 256 -2.69 14.00 -7.29
C ALA A 256 -2.59 12.95 -8.42
N PHE A 257 -1.35 12.76 -8.87
CA PHE A 257 -1.00 11.89 -9.99
C PHE A 257 0.15 10.96 -9.58
N TYR A 258 0.32 9.88 -10.32
CA TYR A 258 1.44 8.96 -10.15
C TYR A 258 1.87 8.38 -11.48
N ASP A 259 3.14 7.95 -11.55
CA ASP A 259 3.66 7.19 -12.69
C ASP A 259 4.98 6.50 -12.31
N SER A 260 5.51 5.70 -13.24
CA SER A 260 6.91 5.31 -13.22
C SER A 260 7.78 6.43 -13.81
N PRO A 261 9.04 6.60 -13.37
CA PRO A 261 9.94 7.61 -13.92
C PRO A 261 10.10 7.53 -15.45
N THR A 262 10.21 6.33 -15.99
CA THR A 262 10.31 6.15 -17.44
C THR A 262 8.99 6.42 -18.15
N GLY A 263 7.87 5.93 -17.63
CA GLY A 263 6.52 6.15 -18.18
C GLY A 263 6.13 7.63 -18.22
N PHE A 264 6.50 8.37 -17.18
CA PHE A 264 6.20 9.80 -17.05
C PHE A 264 6.70 10.65 -18.22
N ARG A 265 7.80 10.26 -18.85
CA ARG A 265 8.35 10.93 -20.06
C ARG A 265 7.45 10.80 -21.30
N HIS A 266 6.56 9.80 -21.31
CA HIS A 266 5.74 9.49 -22.49
C HIS A 266 4.39 10.23 -22.51
N GLY A 267 4.37 11.48 -22.07
CA GLY A 267 3.20 12.37 -22.11
C GLY A 267 2.81 12.97 -20.76
N PRO A 268 2.66 12.19 -19.65
CA PRO A 268 2.24 12.72 -18.37
C PRO A 268 3.09 13.88 -17.84
N LYS A 269 4.36 13.95 -18.18
CA LYS A 269 5.27 15.06 -17.82
C LYS A 269 4.75 16.44 -18.26
N SER A 270 3.87 16.50 -19.26
CA SER A 270 3.26 17.77 -19.74
C SER A 270 2.38 18.46 -18.69
N LEU A 271 2.00 17.75 -17.60
CA LEU A 271 1.23 18.34 -16.49
C LEU A 271 2.07 19.18 -15.51
N VAL A 272 3.41 19.13 -15.64
CA VAL A 272 4.34 19.80 -14.72
C VAL A 272 4.43 21.28 -15.05
N ASP A 273 4.15 22.12 -14.07
CA ASP A 273 4.26 23.59 -14.12
C ASP A 273 4.67 24.18 -12.76
N ASP A 274 4.67 25.50 -12.65
CA ASP A 274 5.06 26.25 -11.46
C ASP A 274 4.10 26.15 -10.26
N GLU A 275 3.02 25.34 -10.37
CA GLU A 275 2.09 24.99 -9.29
C GLU A 275 2.17 23.51 -8.93
N THR A 276 3.17 22.79 -9.47
CA THR A 276 3.34 21.33 -9.30
C THR A 276 4.44 20.99 -8.31
N LEU A 277 4.12 20.10 -7.35
CA LEU A 277 5.09 19.39 -6.53
C LEU A 277 5.35 18.02 -7.16
N VAL A 278 6.61 17.65 -7.37
CA VAL A 278 6.99 16.30 -7.81
C VAL A 278 7.79 15.62 -6.71
N VAL A 279 7.40 14.41 -6.33
CA VAL A 279 8.08 13.56 -5.35
C VAL A 279 8.56 12.29 -6.04
N VAL A 280 9.86 12.04 -6.01
CA VAL A 280 10.48 10.86 -6.62
C VAL A 280 10.91 9.89 -5.53
N PHE A 281 10.31 8.71 -5.50
CA PHE A 281 10.73 7.57 -4.70
C PHE A 281 11.90 6.87 -5.39
N VAL A 282 13.09 7.05 -4.87
CA VAL A 282 14.31 6.54 -5.49
C VAL A 282 14.55 5.10 -5.05
N SER A 283 14.58 4.18 -6.00
CA SER A 283 14.85 2.74 -5.77
C SER A 283 16.22 2.51 -5.13
N SER A 284 16.33 1.48 -4.29
CA SER A 284 17.59 0.98 -3.77
C SER A 284 18.28 0.00 -4.71
N HIS A 285 17.55 -0.55 -5.69
CA HIS A 285 18.11 -1.51 -6.62
C HIS A 285 19.07 -0.80 -7.60
N PRO A 286 20.35 -1.17 -7.68
CA PRO A 286 21.37 -0.39 -8.41
C PRO A 286 21.04 -0.12 -9.89
N TYR A 287 20.39 -1.07 -10.58
CA TYR A 287 19.99 -0.91 -11.96
C TYR A 287 18.78 0.06 -12.10
N THR A 288 17.73 -0.17 -11.34
CA THR A 288 16.49 0.61 -11.36
C THR A 288 16.73 2.06 -10.95
N ARG A 289 17.55 2.25 -9.90
CA ARG A 289 17.95 3.55 -9.37
C ARG A 289 18.51 4.50 -10.45
N GLN A 290 19.20 4.00 -11.45
CA GLN A 290 19.76 4.83 -12.53
C GLN A 290 18.65 5.55 -13.30
N TYR A 291 17.57 4.85 -13.63
CA TYR A 291 16.42 5.45 -14.34
C TYR A 291 15.68 6.48 -13.49
N ASP A 292 15.55 6.24 -12.19
CA ASP A 292 14.94 7.20 -11.27
C ASP A 292 15.78 8.48 -11.17
N LEU A 293 17.10 8.33 -11.06
CA LEU A 293 18.04 9.45 -11.00
C LEU A 293 18.12 10.23 -12.31
N ASP A 294 18.03 9.56 -13.46
CA ASP A 294 18.01 10.21 -14.76
C ASP A 294 16.80 11.15 -14.91
N LEU A 295 15.60 10.69 -14.50
CA LEU A 295 14.41 11.54 -14.52
C LEU A 295 14.50 12.65 -13.48
N LEU A 296 14.99 12.37 -12.28
CA LEU A 296 15.19 13.37 -11.23
C LEU A 296 16.09 14.52 -11.72
N ALA A 297 17.21 14.19 -12.34
CA ALA A 297 18.13 15.17 -12.93
C ALA A 297 17.47 15.97 -14.07
N GLU A 298 16.68 15.29 -14.90
CA GLU A 298 15.93 15.92 -16.00
C GLU A 298 14.90 16.94 -15.46
N LEU A 299 14.05 16.54 -14.51
CA LEU A 299 13.03 17.42 -13.93
C LEU A 299 13.63 18.65 -13.27
N ARG A 300 14.77 18.50 -12.59
CA ARG A 300 15.49 19.62 -11.98
C ARG A 300 16.11 20.55 -13.02
N ARG A 301 16.69 20.01 -14.08
CA ARG A 301 17.25 20.78 -15.20
C ARG A 301 16.18 21.56 -15.96
N ASP A 302 15.01 20.94 -16.19
CA ASP A 302 13.88 21.56 -16.88
C ASP A 302 13.27 22.73 -16.10
N ASN A 303 13.40 22.69 -14.77
CA ASN A 303 13.00 23.77 -13.85
C ASN A 303 11.58 24.29 -14.07
N GLN A 304 10.64 23.39 -14.40
CA GLN A 304 9.23 23.75 -14.62
C GLN A 304 8.40 23.57 -13.34
N ALA A 305 8.70 22.54 -12.54
CA ALA A 305 8.00 22.27 -11.30
C ALA A 305 8.32 23.32 -10.23
N MET A 306 7.32 23.70 -9.40
CA MET A 306 7.54 24.54 -8.22
C MET A 306 8.58 23.90 -7.29
N ARG A 307 8.54 22.57 -7.14
CA ARG A 307 9.52 21.81 -6.36
C ARG A 307 9.62 20.37 -6.84
N VAL A 308 10.84 19.85 -6.88
CA VAL A 308 11.14 18.44 -7.14
C VAL A 308 11.91 17.88 -5.95
N ILE A 309 11.31 16.93 -5.24
CA ILE A 309 11.87 16.31 -4.03
C ILE A 309 12.21 14.85 -4.32
N ALA A 310 13.42 14.44 -3.99
CA ALA A 310 13.79 13.03 -3.96
C ALA A 310 13.65 12.47 -2.55
N ILE A 311 13.08 11.26 -2.41
CA ILE A 311 13.17 10.48 -1.16
C ILE A 311 14.00 9.24 -1.47
N ALA A 312 15.12 9.07 -0.78
CA ALA A 312 16.10 8.03 -1.06
C ALA A 312 16.68 7.42 0.22
N ALA A 313 17.07 6.15 0.16
CA ALA A 313 17.79 5.50 1.27
C ALA A 313 19.23 6.04 1.36
N GLU A 314 19.84 6.36 0.22
CA GLU A 314 21.22 6.79 0.13
C GLU A 314 21.34 8.06 -0.72
N SER A 315 22.24 8.94 -0.32
CA SER A 315 22.55 10.13 -1.10
C SER A 315 23.38 9.79 -2.35
N SER A 316 23.40 10.71 -3.28
CA SER A 316 24.29 10.78 -4.44
C SER A 316 24.39 12.24 -4.88
N ASP A 317 25.32 12.57 -5.78
CA ASP A 317 25.46 13.93 -6.32
C ASP A 317 24.13 14.41 -6.94
N ILE A 318 23.43 13.52 -7.65
CA ILE A 318 22.13 13.84 -8.26
C ILE A 318 21.04 14.06 -7.18
N VAL A 319 20.99 13.23 -6.15
CA VAL A 319 20.02 13.40 -5.04
C VAL A 319 20.30 14.70 -4.30
N ALA A 320 21.55 14.97 -3.96
CA ALA A 320 21.99 16.14 -3.21
C ALA A 320 21.92 17.47 -3.99
N ALA A 321 21.81 17.41 -5.33
CA ALA A 321 21.74 18.60 -6.18
C ALA A 321 20.45 19.46 -6.01
N GLY A 322 19.50 19.02 -5.20
CA GLY A 322 18.25 19.77 -4.93
C GLY A 322 17.52 19.25 -3.70
N PRO A 323 16.26 19.68 -3.48
CA PRO A 323 15.47 19.24 -2.35
C PRO A 323 15.40 17.70 -2.25
N HIS A 324 15.70 17.16 -1.08
CA HIS A 324 15.71 15.71 -0.86
C HIS A 324 15.50 15.34 0.59
N ILE A 325 15.09 14.11 0.81
CA ILE A 325 14.99 13.45 2.11
C ILE A 325 15.82 12.17 2.03
N ILE A 326 16.76 12.02 2.95
CA ILE A 326 17.48 10.76 3.14
C ILE A 326 16.83 10.01 4.30
N LEU A 327 16.48 8.75 4.07
CA LEU A 327 15.88 7.91 5.11
C LEU A 327 16.84 7.76 6.29
N PRO A 328 16.34 7.64 7.54
CA PRO A 328 17.17 7.39 8.70
C PRO A 328 18.09 6.18 8.47
N PRO A 329 19.33 6.19 9.00
CA PRO A 329 20.29 5.08 8.81
C PRO A 329 19.71 3.74 9.27
N SER A 330 19.95 2.70 8.48
CA SER A 330 19.61 1.30 8.79
C SER A 330 20.43 0.37 7.90
N ARG A 331 20.25 -0.96 8.02
CA ARG A 331 20.74 -1.89 7.01
C ARG A 331 20.20 -1.53 5.61
N HIS A 332 20.78 -2.10 4.59
CA HIS A 332 20.23 -1.97 3.23
C HIS A 332 18.82 -2.59 3.19
N PHE A 333 17.85 -1.84 2.68
CA PHE A 333 16.49 -2.28 2.46
C PHE A 333 16.23 -2.48 0.96
N ILE A 334 15.52 -3.55 0.65
CA ILE A 334 14.95 -3.75 -0.68
C ILE A 334 13.75 -2.81 -0.89
N ASP A 335 13.33 -2.60 -2.14
CA ASP A 335 12.30 -1.62 -2.47
C ASP A 335 10.95 -1.87 -1.77
N VAL A 336 10.54 -3.13 -1.58
CA VAL A 336 9.30 -3.42 -0.84
C VAL A 336 9.37 -3.05 0.63
N GLU A 337 10.56 -3.07 1.25
CA GLU A 337 10.78 -2.57 2.61
C GLU A 337 10.82 -1.03 2.64
N GLN A 338 11.43 -0.41 1.62
CA GLN A 338 11.44 1.06 1.50
C GLN A 338 10.06 1.64 1.27
N ALA A 339 9.16 0.92 0.60
CA ALA A 339 7.79 1.35 0.37
C ALA A 339 7.09 1.75 1.68
N PHE A 340 7.36 1.03 2.79
CA PHE A 340 6.82 1.40 4.11
C PHE A 340 7.29 2.78 4.56
N CYS A 341 8.58 3.09 4.38
CA CYS A 341 9.15 4.39 4.72
C CYS A 341 8.54 5.51 3.85
N PHE A 342 8.42 5.28 2.55
CA PHE A 342 7.86 6.26 1.62
C PHE A 342 6.38 6.54 1.91
N LEU A 343 5.61 5.50 2.24
CA LEU A 343 4.22 5.65 2.64
C LEU A 343 4.05 6.43 3.96
N MET A 344 4.99 6.34 4.92
CA MET A 344 4.96 7.19 6.12
C MET A 344 5.01 8.67 5.75
N TYR A 345 5.92 9.07 4.87
CA TYR A 345 6.00 10.46 4.41
C TYR A 345 4.74 10.88 3.65
N ALA A 346 4.26 10.03 2.75
CA ALA A 346 3.10 10.34 1.92
C ALA A 346 1.80 10.47 2.73
N GLN A 347 1.54 9.55 3.66
CA GLN A 347 0.37 9.59 4.53
C GLN A 347 0.41 10.82 5.44
N THR A 348 1.58 11.12 6.02
CA THR A 348 1.76 12.32 6.84
C THR A 348 1.58 13.59 6.03
N PHE A 349 2.13 13.67 4.81
CA PHE A 349 1.92 14.80 3.93
C PHE A 349 0.42 15.00 3.61
N ALA A 350 -0.28 13.94 3.24
CA ALA A 350 -1.70 14.01 2.91
C ALA A 350 -2.56 14.48 4.11
N LEU A 351 -2.27 13.99 5.32
CA LEU A 351 -2.88 14.44 6.56
C LEU A 351 -2.66 15.95 6.76
N MET A 352 -1.43 16.42 6.64
CA MET A 352 -1.07 17.81 6.86
C MET A 352 -1.69 18.73 5.81
N GLN A 353 -1.73 18.34 4.54
CA GLN A 353 -2.43 19.09 3.51
C GLN A 353 -3.93 19.17 3.78
N SER A 354 -4.55 18.09 4.25
CA SER A 354 -5.96 18.08 4.67
C SER A 354 -6.24 19.16 5.70
N LEU A 355 -5.46 19.18 6.79
CA LEU A 355 -5.60 20.16 7.87
C LEU A 355 -5.30 21.59 7.41
N HIS A 356 -4.23 21.79 6.63
CA HIS A 356 -3.86 23.09 6.08
C HIS A 356 -4.96 23.69 5.19
N MET A 357 -5.66 22.84 4.44
CA MET A 357 -6.78 23.24 3.59
C MET A 357 -8.12 23.37 4.34
N GLY A 358 -8.11 23.20 5.67
CA GLY A 358 -9.31 23.29 6.50
C GLY A 358 -10.27 22.12 6.35
N ASN A 359 -9.77 20.95 5.92
CA ASN A 359 -10.56 19.73 5.89
C ASN A 359 -10.52 19.01 7.25
N THR A 360 -11.44 18.07 7.44
CA THR A 360 -11.42 17.11 8.54
C THR A 360 -10.89 15.76 8.03
N PRO A 361 -9.66 15.35 8.34
CA PRO A 361 -9.05 14.14 7.76
C PRO A 361 -9.87 12.88 7.98
N ASP A 362 -10.51 12.74 9.15
CA ASP A 362 -11.30 11.55 9.49
C ASP A 362 -12.64 11.49 8.74
N THR A 363 -13.14 12.63 8.24
CA THR A 363 -14.39 12.76 7.48
C THR A 363 -14.27 13.84 6.39
N PRO A 364 -13.39 13.65 5.38
CA PRO A 364 -13.05 14.72 4.43
C PRO A 364 -14.18 15.07 3.45
N SER A 365 -15.09 14.14 3.17
CA SER A 365 -16.23 14.35 2.26
C SER A 365 -17.39 15.02 3.00
N ALA A 366 -17.41 16.34 3.00
CA ALA A 366 -18.50 17.12 3.65
C ALA A 366 -19.90 16.85 3.05
N SER A 367 -19.96 16.47 1.75
CA SER A 367 -21.22 16.13 1.06
C SER A 367 -21.70 14.71 1.32
N GLY A 368 -20.86 13.83 1.90
CA GLY A 368 -21.16 12.41 2.04
C GLY A 368 -21.22 11.61 0.73
N THR A 369 -20.79 12.20 -0.40
CA THR A 369 -20.76 11.52 -1.70
C THR A 369 -19.69 10.44 -1.79
N VAL A 370 -18.61 10.56 -1.00
CA VAL A 370 -17.59 9.54 -0.86
C VAL A 370 -17.59 9.06 0.57
N ASN A 371 -17.70 7.74 0.76
CA ASN A 371 -17.86 7.12 2.07
C ASN A 371 -16.66 6.23 2.39
N ARG A 372 -16.34 6.08 3.68
CA ARG A 372 -15.28 5.19 4.20
C ARG A 372 -15.44 3.74 3.71
N VAL A 373 -16.67 3.27 3.58
CA VAL A 373 -17.02 2.00 2.93
C VAL A 373 -17.92 2.34 1.76
N VAL A 374 -17.54 1.90 0.57
CA VAL A 374 -18.30 2.17 -0.65
C VAL A 374 -19.72 1.64 -0.51
N GLN A 375 -20.70 2.44 -0.92
CA GLN A 375 -22.13 2.13 -0.87
C GLN A 375 -22.76 2.24 -2.26
N GLY A 376 -23.86 1.52 -2.47
CA GLY A 376 -24.66 1.60 -3.70
C GLY A 376 -24.07 0.86 -4.90
N VAL A 377 -23.05 0.03 -4.70
CA VAL A 377 -22.55 -0.83 -5.77
C VAL A 377 -23.55 -1.94 -6.05
N ILE A 378 -23.94 -2.06 -7.31
CA ILE A 378 -24.82 -3.14 -7.78
C ILE A 378 -23.95 -4.22 -8.40
N ILE A 379 -23.98 -5.41 -7.81
CA ILE A 379 -23.35 -6.60 -8.39
C ILE A 379 -24.34 -7.29 -9.30
N HIS A 380 -24.01 -7.39 -10.57
CA HIS A 380 -24.83 -8.11 -11.53
C HIS A 380 -24.49 -9.60 -11.50
N PRO A 381 -25.49 -10.49 -11.53
CA PRO A 381 -25.25 -11.92 -11.59
C PRO A 381 -24.57 -12.28 -12.91
N TRP A 382 -23.51 -13.07 -12.86
CA TRP A 382 -22.90 -13.61 -14.06
C TRP A 382 -23.87 -14.58 -14.74
N GLN A 383 -24.13 -14.34 -16.02
CA GLN A 383 -24.88 -15.24 -16.90
C GLN A 383 -23.93 -15.70 -18.01
N ALA A 384 -23.71 -17.02 -18.10
CA ALA A 384 -22.83 -17.63 -19.10
C ALA A 384 -23.41 -17.55 -20.51
#